data_aa4a0ce7cb9bb4a9e990c17cfab29ef3
#
_entry.id   aa4a0ce7cb9bb4a9e990c17cfab29ef3
#
_cell.length_a   1.000
_cell.length_b   1.000
_cell.length_c   1.000
_cell.angle_alpha   90.00
_cell.angle_beta   90.00
_cell.angle_gamma   90.00
#
_symmetry.space_group_name_H-M   'P 1'
#
loop_
_entity.id
_entity.type
_entity.pdbx_description
1 polymer ?
#
loop_
_entity_poly.entity_id
_entity_poly.type
_entity_poly.pdbx_seq_one_letter_code
_entity_poly.pdbx_strand_id
1 'polypeptide(L)'
;MRGVHASLAAGLALAVAGCGFHLQGAGTLPPAMARTYVDTDRPHSEFLKSLTDTLRQRGAEVLPAPAEGAAVLDISSDDTGQRVLSVSARNIPREYEVYYAVTFSLRVGAESLISNESLVVTRSYTYDETEVLAKAAEEEILREALAADLARRVMQRIQSLGATAMDGGSAANAGSNLRPTAALPPQ
;
A
#
# COMPACT_ATOMS: atom_id res chain seq x y z
N MET A 1 -23.86 -43.14 -20.78
CA MET A 1 -22.56 -42.50 -20.58
C MET A 1 -22.60 -40.95 -20.54
N ARG A 2 -23.58 -40.30 -21.17
CA ARG A 2 -23.70 -38.81 -21.19
C ARG A 2 -24.05 -38.16 -19.83
N GLY A 3 -24.76 -38.87 -18.94
CA GLY A 3 -25.17 -38.34 -17.63
C GLY A 3 -24.03 -38.21 -16.60
N VAL A 4 -23.06 -39.14 -16.65
CA VAL A 4 -21.93 -39.16 -15.69
C VAL A 4 -20.98 -37.98 -15.91
N HIS A 5 -20.76 -37.58 -17.16
CA HIS A 5 -19.89 -36.40 -17.47
C HIS A 5 -20.54 -35.08 -17.08
N ALA A 6 -21.88 -34.97 -17.18
CA ALA A 6 -22.61 -33.77 -16.76
C ALA A 6 -22.56 -33.60 -15.24
N SER A 7 -22.71 -34.70 -14.47
CA SER A 7 -22.61 -34.64 -13.00
C SER A 7 -21.19 -34.33 -12.51
N LEU A 8 -20.17 -34.83 -13.19
CA LEU A 8 -18.78 -34.57 -12.86
C LEU A 8 -18.39 -33.09 -13.13
N ALA A 9 -18.89 -32.53 -14.25
CA ALA A 9 -18.67 -31.13 -14.60
C ALA A 9 -19.37 -30.18 -13.62
N ALA A 10 -20.59 -30.50 -13.18
CA ALA A 10 -21.32 -29.73 -12.18
C ALA A 10 -20.62 -29.73 -10.80
N GLY A 11 -20.11 -30.91 -10.38
CA GLY A 11 -19.34 -31.04 -9.14
C GLY A 11 -18.03 -30.22 -9.15
N LEU A 12 -17.32 -30.20 -10.26
CA LEU A 12 -16.09 -29.43 -10.42
C LEU A 12 -16.36 -27.91 -10.42
N ALA A 13 -17.44 -27.46 -11.04
CA ALA A 13 -17.86 -26.06 -11.04
C ALA A 13 -18.23 -25.55 -9.62
N LEU A 14 -18.93 -26.40 -8.82
CA LEU A 14 -19.22 -26.06 -7.43
C LEU A 14 -17.96 -26.00 -6.54
N ALA A 15 -16.98 -26.85 -6.78
CA ALA A 15 -15.73 -26.88 -6.02
C ALA A 15 -14.88 -25.62 -6.27
N VAL A 16 -14.90 -25.06 -7.48
CA VAL A 16 -14.20 -23.82 -7.82
C VAL A 16 -14.89 -22.58 -7.20
N ALA A 17 -16.22 -22.58 -7.10
CA ALA A 17 -16.98 -21.49 -6.47
C ALA A 17 -16.80 -21.44 -4.94
N GLY A 18 -16.45 -22.57 -4.29
CA GLY A 18 -16.23 -22.65 -2.84
C GLY A 18 -14.82 -22.25 -2.38
N CYS A 19 -13.88 -22.10 -3.28
CA CYS A 19 -12.50 -21.72 -2.97
C CYS A 19 -12.33 -20.24 -2.71
N GLY A 20 -13.10 -19.51 -2.00
CA GLY A 20 -12.91 -18.14 -1.49
C GLY A 20 -11.86 -17.21 -2.15
N PHE A 21 -11.47 -17.50 -3.39
CA PHE A 21 -10.55 -16.69 -4.18
C PHE A 21 -11.28 -15.41 -4.61
N HIS A 22 -11.24 -14.41 -3.73
CA HIS A 22 -11.53 -13.06 -4.17
C HIS A 22 -10.34 -12.54 -4.95
N LEU A 23 -10.55 -12.25 -6.22
CA LEU A 23 -9.61 -11.46 -7.00
C LEU A 23 -9.49 -10.11 -6.26
N GLN A 24 -8.35 -9.89 -5.61
CA GLN A 24 -8.07 -8.62 -4.95
C GLN A 24 -7.88 -7.59 -6.07
N GLY A 25 -9.00 -7.01 -6.51
CA GLY A 25 -9.00 -5.89 -7.43
C GLY A 25 -8.15 -4.75 -6.86
N ALA A 26 -7.65 -3.88 -7.70
CA ALA A 26 -7.00 -2.66 -7.25
C ALA A 26 -7.97 -1.96 -6.28
N GLY A 27 -7.68 -2.05 -4.97
CA GLY A 27 -8.57 -1.52 -3.94
C GLY A 27 -8.95 -0.08 -4.27
N THR A 28 -10.21 0.24 -4.15
CA THR A 28 -10.70 1.59 -4.40
C THR A 28 -10.04 2.57 -3.45
N LEU A 29 -9.64 3.71 -3.97
CA LEU A 29 -9.11 4.79 -3.16
C LEU A 29 -10.21 5.29 -2.21
N PRO A 30 -9.93 5.58 -0.93
CA PRO A 30 -10.90 6.23 -0.06
C PRO A 30 -11.45 7.50 -0.73
N PRO A 31 -12.78 7.76 -0.71
CA PRO A 31 -13.36 8.94 -1.36
C PRO A 31 -12.72 10.27 -0.92
N ALA A 32 -12.25 10.34 0.31
CA ALA A 32 -11.53 11.49 0.85
C ALA A 32 -10.22 11.80 0.10
N MET A 33 -9.65 10.83 -0.61
CA MET A 33 -8.42 10.98 -1.40
C MET A 33 -8.68 11.21 -2.89
N ALA A 34 -9.94 11.41 -3.32
CA ALA A 34 -10.25 11.69 -4.71
C ALA A 34 -9.48 12.93 -5.24
N ARG A 35 -9.21 13.89 -4.36
CA ARG A 35 -8.33 15.04 -4.60
C ARG A 35 -7.22 15.00 -3.56
N THR A 36 -5.98 14.83 -4.01
CA THR A 36 -4.82 14.65 -3.13
C THR A 36 -3.71 15.61 -3.52
N TYR A 37 -3.21 16.35 -2.55
CA TYR A 37 -1.95 17.10 -2.64
C TYR A 37 -0.85 16.28 -1.98
N VAL A 38 0.28 16.12 -2.66
CA VAL A 38 1.46 15.46 -2.09
C VAL A 38 2.49 16.53 -1.73
N ASP A 39 2.76 16.66 -0.44
CA ASP A 39 3.78 17.55 0.11
C ASP A 39 5.10 16.82 0.27
N THR A 40 6.20 17.38 -0.25
CA THR A 40 7.51 16.72 -0.21
C THR A 40 8.65 17.69 -0.54
N ASP A 41 9.79 17.48 0.10
CA ASP A 41 11.03 18.18 -0.21
C ASP A 41 11.77 17.60 -1.44
N ARG A 42 11.34 16.43 -1.96
CA ARG A 42 11.97 15.72 -3.09
C ARG A 42 11.02 15.53 -4.27
N PRO A 43 10.66 16.60 -5.00
CA PRO A 43 9.63 16.54 -6.04
C PRO A 43 10.01 15.69 -7.27
N HIS A 44 11.27 15.30 -7.40
CA HIS A 44 11.79 14.53 -8.53
C HIS A 44 12.28 13.12 -8.15
N SER A 45 11.95 12.63 -6.95
CA SER A 45 12.34 11.28 -6.55
C SER A 45 11.54 10.23 -7.35
N GLU A 46 12.15 9.05 -7.52
CA GLU A 46 11.49 7.92 -8.19
C GLU A 46 10.30 7.40 -7.38
N PHE A 47 10.40 7.48 -6.05
CA PHE A 47 9.29 7.15 -5.18
C PHE A 47 8.09 8.08 -5.44
N LEU A 48 8.30 9.40 -5.47
CA LEU A 48 7.22 10.36 -5.71
C LEU A 48 6.58 10.16 -7.08
N LYS A 49 7.38 9.91 -8.12
CA LYS A 49 6.89 9.58 -9.45
C LYS A 49 5.99 8.35 -9.40
N SER A 50 6.47 7.24 -8.82
CA SER A 50 5.73 5.99 -8.70
C SER A 50 4.45 6.15 -7.86
N LEU A 51 4.50 6.94 -6.79
CA LEU A 51 3.36 7.23 -5.92
C LEU A 51 2.30 8.04 -6.65
N THR A 52 2.68 9.12 -7.32
CA THR A 52 1.74 10.00 -8.05
C THR A 52 1.12 9.28 -9.24
N ASP A 53 1.86 8.45 -9.95
CA ASP A 53 1.34 7.61 -11.02
C ASP A 53 0.35 6.57 -10.49
N THR A 54 0.64 5.96 -9.34
CA THR A 54 -0.27 5.01 -8.68
C THR A 54 -1.55 5.71 -8.21
N LEU A 55 -1.47 6.92 -7.64
CA LEU A 55 -2.63 7.72 -7.24
C LEU A 55 -3.53 8.03 -8.46
N ARG A 56 -2.96 8.50 -9.56
CA ARG A 56 -3.70 8.79 -10.81
C ARG A 56 -4.35 7.55 -11.40
N GLN A 57 -3.63 6.42 -11.46
CA GLN A 57 -4.17 5.15 -11.95
C GLN A 57 -5.36 4.67 -11.13
N ARG A 58 -5.44 5.05 -9.86
CA ARG A 58 -6.55 4.72 -8.95
C ARG A 58 -7.65 5.79 -8.92
N GLY A 59 -7.58 6.78 -9.80
CA GLY A 59 -8.60 7.81 -10.00
C GLY A 59 -8.46 9.03 -9.11
N ALA A 60 -7.33 9.23 -8.40
CA ALA A 60 -7.08 10.48 -7.70
C ALA A 60 -6.66 11.59 -8.65
N GLU A 61 -7.19 12.77 -8.44
CA GLU A 61 -6.66 14.03 -8.96
C GLU A 61 -5.49 14.47 -8.07
N VAL A 62 -4.26 14.41 -8.60
CA VAL A 62 -3.07 14.91 -7.89
C VAL A 62 -2.95 16.41 -8.12
N LEU A 63 -3.12 17.17 -7.06
CA LEU A 63 -3.13 18.63 -7.09
C LEU A 63 -1.71 19.23 -7.06
N PRO A 64 -1.47 20.34 -7.76
CA PRO A 64 -0.18 21.03 -7.74
C PRO A 64 0.06 21.86 -6.47
N ALA A 65 -0.98 22.13 -5.69
CA ALA A 65 -0.93 22.91 -4.46
C ALA A 65 -2.03 22.46 -3.48
N PRO A 66 -1.88 22.75 -2.17
CA PRO A 66 -2.92 22.46 -1.18
C PRO A 66 -4.25 23.15 -1.56
N ALA A 67 -5.37 22.44 -1.41
CA ALA A 67 -6.70 22.97 -1.66
C ALA A 67 -7.67 22.56 -0.55
N GLU A 68 -8.69 23.36 -0.32
CA GLU A 68 -9.73 23.07 0.66
C GLU A 68 -10.46 21.77 0.30
N GLY A 69 -10.64 20.90 1.30
CA GLY A 69 -11.28 19.59 1.15
C GLY A 69 -10.43 18.53 0.44
N ALA A 70 -9.19 18.84 0.08
CA ALA A 70 -8.25 17.85 -0.46
C ALA A 70 -7.53 17.09 0.66
N ALA A 71 -7.19 15.83 0.41
CA ALA A 71 -6.27 15.10 1.25
C ALA A 71 -4.84 15.67 1.07
N VAL A 72 -4.11 15.75 2.17
CA VAL A 72 -2.68 16.13 2.17
C VAL A 72 -1.88 14.91 2.59
N LEU A 73 -1.12 14.37 1.65
CA LEU A 73 -0.14 13.31 1.88
C LEU A 73 1.24 13.95 2.00
N ASP A 74 1.70 14.08 3.23
CA ASP A 74 2.99 14.68 3.58
C ASP A 74 4.07 13.59 3.61
N ILE A 75 5.14 13.75 2.81
CA ILE A 75 6.30 12.87 2.76
C ILE A 75 7.46 13.59 3.46
N SER A 76 7.57 13.38 4.76
CA SER A 76 8.56 14.03 5.61
C SER A 76 9.98 13.48 5.45
N SER A 77 10.12 12.26 4.93
CA SER A 77 11.41 11.64 4.61
C SER A 77 11.27 10.73 3.39
N ASP A 78 12.22 10.84 2.48
CA ASP A 78 12.36 10.02 1.27
C ASP A 78 13.85 9.75 1.10
N ASP A 79 14.32 8.55 1.51
CA ASP A 79 15.72 8.19 1.57
C ASP A 79 16.00 6.86 0.89
N THR A 80 17.09 6.81 0.12
CA THR A 80 17.54 5.59 -0.56
C THR A 80 19.05 5.52 -0.54
N GLY A 81 19.57 4.31 -0.45
CA GLY A 81 21.00 4.06 -0.43
C GLY A 81 21.34 2.59 -0.51
N GLN A 82 22.63 2.31 -0.34
CA GLN A 82 23.13 0.95 -0.26
C GLN A 82 24.05 0.76 0.94
N ARG A 83 24.13 -0.49 1.42
CA ARG A 83 25.04 -0.90 2.49
C ARG A 83 25.66 -2.26 2.20
N VAL A 84 26.88 -2.47 2.67
CA VAL A 84 27.55 -3.77 2.55
C VAL A 84 26.89 -4.76 3.52
N LEU A 85 26.43 -5.91 3.00
CA LEU A 85 25.90 -7.00 3.80
C LEU A 85 26.96 -8.01 4.19
N SER A 86 27.88 -8.34 3.27
CA SER A 86 28.93 -9.31 3.52
C SER A 86 30.23 -8.93 2.83
N VAL A 87 31.33 -9.40 3.41
CA VAL A 87 32.69 -9.26 2.87
C VAL A 87 33.37 -10.61 2.78
N SER A 88 34.32 -10.73 1.84
CA SER A 88 35.20 -11.90 1.73
C SER A 88 36.25 -11.94 2.87
N ALA A 89 37.00 -13.06 2.97
CA ALA A 89 38.13 -13.18 3.91
C ALA A 89 39.23 -12.12 3.66
N ARG A 90 39.23 -11.46 2.49
CA ARG A 90 40.16 -10.38 2.14
C ARG A 90 39.55 -8.99 2.36
N ASN A 91 38.42 -8.92 3.08
CA ASN A 91 37.67 -7.68 3.35
C ASN A 91 37.15 -6.96 2.08
N ILE A 92 36.90 -7.73 1.01
CA ILE A 92 36.29 -7.22 -0.22
C ILE A 92 34.78 -7.45 -0.14
N PRO A 93 33.93 -6.45 -0.43
CA PRO A 93 32.47 -6.61 -0.45
C PRO A 93 32.05 -7.74 -1.38
N ARG A 94 31.09 -8.56 -0.95
CA ARG A 94 30.49 -9.65 -1.69
C ARG A 94 29.01 -9.45 -1.98
N GLU A 95 28.33 -8.83 -1.04
CA GLU A 95 26.90 -8.57 -1.15
C GLU A 95 26.61 -7.14 -0.67
N TYR A 96 25.78 -6.47 -1.42
CA TYR A 96 25.19 -5.19 -1.04
C TYR A 96 23.68 -5.35 -0.85
N GLU A 97 23.12 -4.52 0.01
CA GLU A 97 21.69 -4.30 0.13
C GLU A 97 21.38 -2.88 -0.30
N VAL A 98 20.49 -2.74 -1.27
CA VAL A 98 19.84 -1.46 -1.60
C VAL A 98 18.60 -1.33 -0.74
N TYR A 99 18.39 -0.17 -0.14
CA TYR A 99 17.21 0.14 0.63
C TYR A 99 16.51 1.40 0.09
N TYR A 100 15.23 1.44 0.31
CA TYR A 100 14.39 2.63 0.12
C TYR A 100 13.49 2.80 1.33
N ALA A 101 13.52 3.98 1.96
CA ALA A 101 12.77 4.31 3.16
C ALA A 101 11.95 5.58 2.95
N VAL A 102 10.72 5.59 3.45
CA VAL A 102 9.86 6.77 3.43
C VAL A 102 9.15 6.92 4.77
N THR A 103 9.02 8.16 5.22
CA THR A 103 8.16 8.51 6.36
C THR A 103 7.08 9.45 5.85
N PHE A 104 5.82 9.14 6.18
CA PHE A 104 4.68 9.88 5.65
C PHE A 104 3.58 10.06 6.68
N SER A 105 2.77 11.10 6.46
CA SER A 105 1.55 11.41 7.20
C SER A 105 0.41 11.67 6.23
N LEU A 106 -0.82 11.33 6.62
CA LEU A 106 -2.02 11.60 5.82
C LEU A 106 -3.03 12.39 6.64
N ARG A 107 -3.47 13.53 6.13
CA ARG A 107 -4.51 14.37 6.72
C ARG A 107 -5.63 14.64 5.72
N VAL A 108 -6.86 14.73 6.23
CA VAL A 108 -8.03 15.16 5.47
C VAL A 108 -8.74 16.24 6.28
N GLY A 109 -8.67 17.48 5.81
CA GLY A 109 -9.10 18.64 6.59
C GLY A 109 -8.32 18.76 7.90
N ALA A 110 -9.01 18.73 9.04
CA ALA A 110 -8.41 18.78 10.39
C ALA A 110 -8.07 17.39 10.96
N GLU A 111 -8.53 16.31 10.31
CA GLU A 111 -8.34 14.95 10.78
C GLU A 111 -7.02 14.36 10.29
N SER A 112 -6.20 13.82 11.23
CA SER A 112 -4.99 13.06 10.90
C SER A 112 -5.32 11.57 10.85
N LEU A 113 -5.24 10.98 9.67
CA LEU A 113 -5.53 9.56 9.45
C LEU A 113 -4.30 8.67 9.63
N ILE A 114 -3.12 9.18 9.26
CA ILE A 114 -1.82 8.55 9.49
C ILE A 114 -0.88 9.63 10.03
N SER A 115 -0.16 9.30 11.09
CA SER A 115 0.81 10.20 11.69
C SER A 115 2.18 9.57 11.69
N ASN A 116 3.09 10.15 10.91
CA ASN A 116 4.54 9.86 10.93
C ASN A 116 4.87 8.36 10.82
N GLU A 117 4.23 7.65 9.90
CA GLU A 117 4.46 6.22 9.66
C GLU A 117 5.65 6.03 8.73
N SER A 118 6.55 5.10 9.09
CA SER A 118 7.75 4.80 8.31
C SER A 118 7.65 3.41 7.68
N LEU A 119 7.98 3.33 6.39
CA LEU A 119 8.08 2.09 5.63
C LEU A 119 9.48 1.98 5.02
N VAL A 120 10.02 0.76 5.03
CA VAL A 120 11.32 0.44 4.43
C VAL A 120 11.16 -0.81 3.57
N VAL A 121 11.78 -0.79 2.41
CA VAL A 121 11.91 -1.94 1.52
C VAL A 121 13.37 -2.13 1.15
N THR A 122 13.80 -3.37 1.01
CA THR A 122 15.20 -3.70 0.70
C THR A 122 15.32 -4.79 -0.35
N ARG A 123 16.43 -4.80 -1.09
CA ARG A 123 16.86 -5.86 -2.00
C ARG A 123 18.35 -6.03 -1.91
N SER A 124 18.83 -7.27 -1.93
CA SER A 124 20.26 -7.56 -1.97
C SER A 124 20.68 -8.00 -3.37
N TYR A 125 21.94 -7.74 -3.71
CA TYR A 125 22.59 -8.24 -4.90
C TYR A 125 24.04 -8.62 -4.62
N THR A 126 24.55 -9.59 -5.40
CA THR A 126 25.94 -10.02 -5.31
C THR A 126 26.82 -9.05 -6.10
N TYR A 127 27.89 -8.58 -5.47
CA TYR A 127 28.87 -7.70 -6.12
C TYR A 127 30.04 -8.50 -6.71
N ASP A 128 30.40 -8.16 -7.94
CA ASP A 128 31.60 -8.66 -8.62
C ASP A 128 32.43 -7.47 -9.09
N GLU A 129 33.67 -7.38 -8.60
CA GLU A 129 34.62 -6.31 -8.93
C GLU A 129 35.06 -6.31 -10.40
N THR A 130 34.82 -7.40 -11.14
CA THR A 130 35.10 -7.48 -12.57
C THR A 130 33.98 -6.96 -13.46
N GLU A 131 32.78 -6.74 -12.88
CA GLU A 131 31.54 -6.33 -13.58
C GLU A 131 30.97 -5.01 -13.07
N VAL A 132 31.81 -4.07 -12.65
CA VAL A 132 31.39 -2.83 -11.96
C VAL A 132 30.29 -2.06 -12.70
N LEU A 133 30.39 -1.92 -14.05
CA LEU A 133 29.39 -1.18 -14.82
C LEU A 133 28.05 -1.93 -14.88
N ALA A 134 28.07 -3.25 -15.00
CA ALA A 134 26.87 -4.08 -14.99
C ALA A 134 26.20 -4.03 -13.61
N LYS A 135 26.99 -4.02 -12.52
CA LYS A 135 26.50 -3.93 -11.15
C LYS A 135 25.90 -2.55 -10.81
N ALA A 136 26.45 -1.48 -11.36
CA ALA A 136 25.87 -0.15 -11.22
C ALA A 136 24.50 -0.04 -11.92
N ALA A 137 24.35 -0.65 -13.10
CA ALA A 137 23.06 -0.72 -13.79
C ALA A 137 22.04 -1.60 -13.04
N GLU A 138 22.47 -2.72 -12.45
CA GLU A 138 21.64 -3.59 -11.62
C GLU A 138 21.12 -2.83 -10.37
N GLU A 139 21.99 -2.07 -9.71
CA GLU A 139 21.62 -1.23 -8.54
C GLU A 139 20.53 -0.23 -8.91
N GLU A 140 20.64 0.45 -10.05
CA GLU A 140 19.64 1.43 -10.51
C GLU A 140 18.28 0.78 -10.75
N ILE A 141 18.26 -0.38 -11.45
CA ILE A 141 17.03 -1.15 -11.66
C ILE A 141 16.39 -1.58 -10.33
N LEU A 142 17.22 -2.00 -9.37
CA LEU A 142 16.72 -2.36 -8.04
C LEU A 142 16.12 -1.16 -7.30
N ARG A 143 16.73 0.02 -7.42
CA ARG A 143 16.24 1.27 -6.80
C ARG A 143 14.89 1.67 -7.36
N GLU A 144 14.72 1.64 -8.69
CA GLU A 144 13.41 1.88 -9.33
C GLU A 144 12.35 0.88 -8.87
N ALA A 145 12.70 -0.41 -8.82
CA ALA A 145 11.80 -1.46 -8.38
C ALA A 145 11.38 -1.30 -6.91
N LEU A 146 12.32 -0.87 -6.04
CA LEU A 146 12.05 -0.58 -4.64
C LEU A 146 11.13 0.65 -4.48
N ALA A 147 11.35 1.71 -5.27
CA ALA A 147 10.49 2.89 -5.27
C ALA A 147 9.04 2.53 -5.63
N ALA A 148 8.85 1.73 -6.67
CA ALA A 148 7.53 1.24 -7.09
C ALA A 148 6.89 0.31 -6.04
N ASP A 149 7.67 -0.57 -5.39
CA ASP A 149 7.17 -1.44 -4.31
C ASP A 149 6.74 -0.62 -3.09
N LEU A 150 7.55 0.35 -2.70
CA LEU A 150 7.26 1.24 -1.58
C LEU A 150 6.00 2.07 -1.82
N ALA A 151 5.82 2.63 -3.03
CA ALA A 151 4.61 3.35 -3.41
C ALA A 151 3.36 2.46 -3.30
N ARG A 152 3.44 1.20 -3.74
CA ARG A 152 2.34 0.23 -3.57
C ARG A 152 2.03 -0.05 -2.09
N ARG A 153 3.04 -0.18 -1.22
CA ARG A 153 2.86 -0.40 0.22
C ARG A 153 2.22 0.79 0.92
N VAL A 154 2.65 2.01 0.59
CA VAL A 154 2.00 3.24 1.07
C VAL A 154 0.52 3.23 0.69
N MET A 155 0.20 2.91 -0.56
CA MET A 155 -1.18 2.84 -1.03
C MET A 155 -2.00 1.73 -0.35
N GLN A 156 -1.42 0.57 -0.10
CA GLN A 156 -2.08 -0.52 0.65
C GLN A 156 -2.37 -0.08 2.09
N ARG A 157 -1.43 0.60 2.72
CA ARG A 157 -1.61 1.12 4.08
C ARG A 157 -2.74 2.15 4.16
N ILE A 158 -2.80 3.06 3.20
CA ILE A 158 -3.89 4.04 3.10
C ILE A 158 -5.25 3.35 2.90
N GLN A 159 -5.31 2.33 2.06
CA GLN A 159 -6.55 1.59 1.81
C GLN A 159 -7.04 0.81 3.03
N SER A 160 -6.14 0.27 3.84
CA SER A 160 -6.50 -0.45 5.07
C SER A 160 -7.26 0.43 6.05
N LEU A 161 -7.03 1.74 6.06
CA LEU A 161 -7.78 2.69 6.90
C LEU A 161 -9.24 2.84 6.43
N GLY A 162 -9.45 2.90 5.10
CA GLY A 162 -10.79 2.97 4.52
C GLY A 162 -11.64 1.74 4.82
N ALA A 163 -11.03 0.56 4.83
CA ALA A 163 -11.71 -0.69 5.18
C ALA A 163 -12.15 -0.73 6.65
N THR A 164 -11.28 -0.29 7.56
CA THR A 164 -11.57 -0.26 9.01
C THR A 164 -12.69 0.75 9.33
N ALA A 165 -12.76 1.88 8.62
CA ALA A 165 -13.82 2.87 8.80
C ALA A 165 -15.21 2.35 8.36
N MET A 166 -15.26 1.47 7.36
CA MET A 166 -16.51 0.86 6.89
C MET A 166 -17.01 -0.24 7.85
N ASP A 167 -16.12 -1.05 8.40
CA ASP A 167 -16.49 -2.10 9.38
C ASP A 167 -16.90 -1.51 10.73
N GLY A 168 -16.25 -0.46 11.21
CA GLY A 168 -16.62 0.23 12.43
C GLY A 168 -18.02 0.88 12.39
N GLY A 169 -18.44 1.37 11.22
CA GLY A 169 -19.77 1.94 11.00
C GLY A 169 -20.90 0.90 11.04
N SER A 170 -20.64 -0.35 10.61
CA SER A 170 -21.64 -1.43 10.63
C SER A 170 -21.92 -1.96 12.05
N ALA A 171 -20.93 -2.00 12.91
CA ALA A 171 -21.08 -2.47 14.29
C ALA A 171 -21.85 -1.47 15.18
N ALA A 172 -21.70 -0.17 14.95
CA ALA A 172 -22.38 0.87 15.72
C ALA A 172 -23.90 0.92 15.45
N ASN A 173 -24.35 0.48 14.26
CA ASN A 173 -25.78 0.51 13.89
C ASN A 173 -26.56 -0.76 14.31
N ALA A 174 -25.89 -1.83 14.71
CA ALA A 174 -26.54 -3.05 15.21
C ALA A 174 -26.97 -2.98 16.66
N GLY A 175 -26.46 -2.01 17.45
CA GLY A 175 -26.72 -1.87 18.89
C GLY A 175 -27.94 -1.00 19.26
N SER A 176 -28.55 -0.26 18.34
CA SER A 176 -29.58 0.74 18.67
C SER A 176 -31.04 0.23 18.63
N ASN A 177 -31.27 -1.05 18.37
CA ASN A 177 -32.63 -1.65 18.26
C ASN A 177 -33.09 -2.42 19.52
N LEU A 178 -32.53 -2.14 20.67
CA LEU A 178 -33.13 -2.62 21.97
C LEU A 178 -34.26 -1.67 22.37
N ARG A 179 -35.50 -2.09 22.07
CA ARG A 179 -36.72 -1.45 22.51
C ARG A 179 -36.72 -1.33 24.08
N PRO A 180 -37.10 -0.21 24.64
CA PRO A 180 -37.35 -0.16 26.08
C PRO A 180 -38.61 -0.98 26.41
N THR A 181 -38.43 -1.98 27.25
CA THR A 181 -39.53 -2.77 27.85
C THR A 181 -40.36 -1.88 28.75
N ALA A 182 -41.63 -1.80 28.47
CA ALA A 182 -42.61 -1.04 29.23
C ALA A 182 -42.62 -1.43 30.73
N ALA A 183 -42.57 -0.44 31.59
CA ALA A 183 -42.76 -0.57 33.02
C ALA A 183 -44.21 -0.95 33.32
N LEU A 184 -44.44 -1.97 34.16
CA LEU A 184 -45.73 -2.30 34.78
C LEU A 184 -46.08 -1.25 35.86
N PRO A 185 -47.38 -0.89 36.02
CA PRO A 185 -47.81 0.00 37.13
C PRO A 185 -47.89 -0.78 38.45
N PRO A 186 -47.76 -0.09 39.60
CA PRO A 186 -47.89 -0.70 40.91
C PRO A 186 -49.38 -0.94 41.30
N GLN A 187 -49.65 -2.07 41.99
CA GLN A 187 -50.89 -2.33 42.74
C GLN A 187 -50.79 -1.72 44.14
#